data_920347a35799fe0295c2f461be387bbb
#
_entry.id   920347a35799fe0295c2f461be387bbb
#
_cell.length_a   1.000
_cell.length_b   1.000
_cell.length_c   1.000
_cell.angle_alpha   90.00
_cell.angle_beta   90.00
_cell.angle_gamma   90.00
#
_symmetry.space_group_name_H-M   'P 1'
#
loop_
_entity.id
_entity.type
_entity.pdbx_description
1 polymer ?
#
loop_
_entity_poly.entity_id
_entity_poly.type
_entity_poly.pdbx_seq_one_letter_code
_entity_poly.pdbx_strand_id
1 'polypeptide(L)'
;MADNILKTRIQLRNDTAANWTTHNPVLLAGEVGIERDTNKFKIGDGVKTWSALPYAGAQIKIQGEGEVITGAELNSAGELVLTKGHIYDSNVIMEDDYTFTVPVGTVTIPSGGSTVVTAKNKSLKEFLSGLFAKAKDPTVNNPSVSIKLTNAGAKEVGSTVSSAYTITFNPGSYQYGPDTGITATYVVTDGTSTAPSVSTTIGQFGSVTVTDTTNYKVTVTATHTEGAIPKNNLGIEVPAKKIVAGEKTASSSAITGYRNSFWGGVKSKEGTPTSAVIRGLAGKKGGAIAAGNTGDAQESVGDMRVIIAVPAPRTINSIKDVNGLNAEAFSAFTHITVNVEGANSYEAKSYNVYYKDNAEACNKANKWHFTVA
;
A
#
# COMPACT_ATOMS: atom_id res chain seq x y z
N MET A 1 54.73 2.41 -88.33
CA MET A 1 54.32 3.46 -87.39
C MET A 1 54.14 2.78 -86.04
N ALA A 2 54.93 3.13 -85.02
CA ALA A 2 54.79 2.57 -83.67
C ALA A 2 53.63 3.22 -83.01
N ASP A 3 52.61 2.44 -82.59
CA ASP A 3 51.49 2.91 -81.73
C ASP A 3 52.05 3.35 -80.42
N ASN A 4 52.03 4.66 -80.16
CA ASN A 4 52.40 5.25 -78.90
C ASN A 4 51.20 5.12 -77.91
N ILE A 5 51.09 3.95 -77.28
CA ILE A 5 50.10 3.73 -76.25
C ILE A 5 50.53 4.53 -75.02
N LEU A 6 49.89 5.68 -74.76
CA LEU A 6 50.05 6.48 -73.58
C LEU A 6 49.48 5.69 -72.42
N LYS A 7 50.33 5.10 -71.56
CA LYS A 7 49.91 4.47 -70.30
C LYS A 7 49.75 5.52 -69.25
N THR A 8 48.64 6.24 -69.29
CA THR A 8 48.31 7.24 -68.23
C THR A 8 47.49 6.57 -67.14
N ARG A 9 47.96 6.64 -65.90
CA ARG A 9 47.18 6.26 -64.74
C ARG A 9 46.52 7.50 -64.24
N ILE A 10 45.21 7.49 -64.08
CA ILE A 10 44.43 8.56 -63.44
C ILE A 10 44.23 8.14 -62.02
N GLN A 11 44.70 8.95 -61.06
CA GLN A 11 44.41 8.77 -59.67
C GLN A 11 43.35 9.85 -59.21
N LEU A 12 42.21 9.39 -58.80
CA LEU A 12 41.17 10.28 -58.30
C LEU A 12 41.59 10.88 -56.95
N ARG A 13 41.06 12.06 -56.66
CA ARG A 13 41.33 12.74 -55.40
C ARG A 13 40.87 11.89 -54.24
N ASN A 14 41.74 11.63 -53.25
CA ASN A 14 41.48 10.73 -52.17
C ASN A 14 42.17 11.17 -50.88
N ASP A 15 41.54 10.90 -49.74
CA ASP A 15 42.10 11.10 -48.41
C ASP A 15 41.35 10.19 -47.39
N THR A 16 41.65 10.29 -46.11
CA THR A 16 40.86 9.64 -45.03
C THR A 16 39.56 10.40 -44.78
N ALA A 17 38.53 9.69 -44.28
CA ALA A 17 37.25 10.31 -43.91
C ALA A 17 37.44 11.47 -42.92
N ALA A 18 38.37 11.34 -41.97
CA ALA A 18 38.70 12.39 -40.99
C ALA A 18 39.30 13.65 -41.67
N ASN A 19 40.24 13.46 -42.63
CA ASN A 19 40.84 14.57 -43.38
C ASN A 19 39.82 15.27 -44.27
N TRP A 20 38.99 14.52 -44.97
CA TRP A 20 37.89 15.05 -45.76
C TRP A 20 36.93 15.91 -44.93
N THR A 21 36.57 15.43 -43.74
CA THR A 21 35.71 16.19 -42.80
C THR A 21 36.37 17.43 -42.26
N THR A 22 37.65 17.36 -41.91
CA THR A 22 38.43 18.48 -41.36
C THR A 22 38.63 19.61 -42.36
N HIS A 23 39.01 19.26 -43.60
CA HIS A 23 39.22 20.24 -44.65
C HIS A 23 37.93 20.71 -45.32
N ASN A 24 36.92 19.86 -45.31
CA ASN A 24 35.54 20.08 -45.78
C ASN A 24 35.48 20.89 -47.14
N PRO A 25 36.22 20.49 -48.19
CA PRO A 25 36.29 21.23 -49.44
C PRO A 25 34.96 21.16 -50.23
N VAL A 26 34.75 22.12 -51.11
CA VAL A 26 33.77 22.04 -52.19
C VAL A 26 34.46 21.35 -53.36
N LEU A 27 33.95 20.18 -53.79
CA LEU A 27 34.39 19.47 -54.97
C LEU A 27 33.78 20.09 -56.25
N LEU A 28 34.50 20.10 -57.33
CA LEU A 28 33.94 20.53 -58.64
C LEU A 28 32.76 19.68 -59.04
N ALA A 29 31.84 20.19 -59.84
CA ALA A 29 30.74 19.41 -60.35
C ALA A 29 31.25 18.20 -61.13
N GLY A 30 30.88 16.97 -60.71
CA GLY A 30 31.35 15.70 -61.25
C GLY A 30 32.72 15.21 -60.75
N GLU A 31 33.43 15.99 -59.89
CA GLU A 31 34.68 15.53 -59.27
C GLU A 31 34.39 14.42 -58.26
N VAL A 32 35.12 13.30 -58.35
CA VAL A 32 35.01 12.18 -57.42
C VAL A 32 36.04 12.29 -56.32
N GLY A 33 35.60 12.37 -55.10
CA GLY A 33 36.43 12.28 -53.88
C GLY A 33 36.26 10.92 -53.20
N ILE A 34 37.35 10.25 -52.83
CA ILE A 34 37.37 8.91 -52.26
C ILE A 34 37.91 8.95 -50.84
N GLU A 35 37.22 8.32 -49.92
CA GLU A 35 37.73 8.00 -48.57
C GLU A 35 38.46 6.64 -48.62
N ARG A 36 39.76 6.67 -48.36
CA ARG A 36 40.62 5.47 -48.48
C ARG A 36 40.45 4.49 -47.34
N ASP A 37 40.01 4.95 -46.23
CA ASP A 37 39.80 4.18 -44.98
C ASP A 37 38.41 3.55 -44.91
N THR A 38 37.40 4.15 -45.53
CA THR A 38 36.02 3.64 -45.51
C THR A 38 35.62 3.02 -46.85
N ASN A 39 36.44 3.16 -47.94
CA ASN A 39 36.13 2.79 -49.30
C ASN A 39 34.86 3.44 -49.87
N LYS A 40 34.44 4.56 -49.31
CA LYS A 40 33.29 5.35 -49.76
C LYS A 40 33.76 6.48 -50.68
N PHE A 41 32.84 6.98 -51.48
CA PHE A 41 33.13 8.12 -52.33
C PHE A 41 31.93 9.03 -52.48
N LYS A 42 32.19 10.31 -52.75
CA LYS A 42 31.18 11.32 -53.04
C LYS A 42 31.46 11.96 -54.38
N ILE A 43 30.44 12.47 -55.03
CA ILE A 43 30.53 13.18 -56.31
C ILE A 43 30.18 14.66 -56.01
N GLY A 44 31.06 15.58 -56.37
CA GLY A 44 30.87 17.00 -56.21
C GLY A 44 29.71 17.53 -57.06
N ASP A 45 28.97 18.48 -56.54
CA ASP A 45 27.95 19.23 -57.25
C ASP A 45 28.41 20.67 -57.59
N GLY A 46 29.64 21.01 -57.23
CA GLY A 46 30.21 22.35 -57.42
C GLY A 46 29.75 23.42 -56.44
N VAL A 47 28.88 23.09 -55.48
CA VAL A 47 28.27 24.05 -54.53
C VAL A 47 28.42 23.62 -53.10
N LYS A 48 28.11 22.35 -52.78
CA LYS A 48 28.13 21.82 -51.44
C LYS A 48 29.53 21.43 -50.99
N THR A 49 29.80 21.64 -49.74
CA THR A 49 31.03 21.14 -49.09
C THR A 49 30.99 19.62 -48.98
N TRP A 50 32.15 19.01 -48.77
CA TRP A 50 32.26 17.55 -48.60
C TRP A 50 31.26 16.96 -47.61
N SER A 51 31.11 17.57 -46.44
CA SER A 51 30.21 17.08 -45.39
C SER A 51 28.72 17.16 -45.76
N ALA A 52 28.32 18.04 -46.66
CA ALA A 52 26.96 18.23 -47.11
C ALA A 52 26.62 17.37 -48.39
N LEU A 53 27.61 16.77 -49.03
CA LEU A 53 27.39 15.87 -50.17
C LEU A 53 26.98 14.48 -49.69
N PRO A 54 25.99 13.81 -50.32
CA PRO A 54 25.68 12.42 -50.03
C PRO A 54 26.80 11.49 -50.57
N TYR A 55 26.96 10.34 -49.94
CA TYR A 55 27.80 9.30 -50.52
C TYR A 55 27.19 8.79 -51.84
N ALA A 56 28.02 8.54 -52.81
CA ALA A 56 27.60 7.95 -54.09
C ALA A 56 27.56 6.40 -53.97
N GLY A 57 26.59 5.83 -54.64
CA GLY A 57 26.29 4.39 -54.55
C GLY A 57 25.26 4.09 -53.47
N ALA A 58 24.49 3.05 -53.69
CA ALA A 58 23.50 2.59 -52.68
C ALA A 58 24.25 1.99 -51.51
N GLN A 59 24.12 2.65 -50.35
CA GLN A 59 24.55 2.08 -49.06
C GLN A 59 23.44 1.15 -48.58
N ILE A 60 23.76 -0.10 -48.29
CA ILE A 60 22.81 -1.05 -47.70
C ILE A 60 23.14 -1.18 -46.22
N LYS A 61 22.19 -0.81 -45.36
CA LYS A 61 22.26 -1.03 -43.95
C LYS A 61 21.29 -2.15 -43.56
N ILE A 62 21.77 -3.15 -42.84
CA ILE A 62 20.94 -4.23 -42.31
C ILE A 62 20.81 -3.99 -40.81
N GLN A 63 19.60 -3.98 -40.31
CA GLN A 63 19.30 -3.79 -38.89
C GLN A 63 18.23 -4.76 -38.41
N GLY A 64 18.13 -4.94 -37.08
CA GLY A 64 17.20 -5.87 -36.45
C GLY A 64 17.74 -7.30 -36.39
N GLU A 65 17.00 -8.14 -35.67
CA GLU A 65 17.29 -9.57 -35.51
C GLU A 65 16.24 -10.39 -36.25
N GLY A 66 16.61 -11.54 -36.77
CA GLY A 66 15.72 -12.45 -37.49
C GLY A 66 16.34 -12.97 -38.80
N GLU A 67 15.63 -13.90 -39.44
CA GLU A 67 16.09 -14.62 -40.63
C GLU A 67 15.56 -14.05 -41.95
N VAL A 68 14.53 -13.20 -41.88
CA VAL A 68 13.86 -12.64 -43.05
C VAL A 68 13.92 -11.13 -43.09
N ILE A 69 13.88 -10.54 -44.27
CA ILE A 69 13.73 -9.10 -44.44
C ILE A 69 12.23 -8.77 -44.29
N THR A 70 11.90 -7.99 -43.28
CA THR A 70 10.54 -7.58 -42.99
C THR A 70 10.22 -6.15 -43.42
N GLY A 71 11.24 -5.38 -43.78
CA GLY A 71 11.09 -4.02 -44.25
C GLY A 71 12.28 -3.56 -45.09
N ALA A 72 12.04 -2.63 -46.00
CA ALA A 72 13.04 -1.95 -46.79
C ALA A 72 12.62 -0.49 -46.97
N GLU A 73 13.50 0.43 -46.64
CA GLU A 73 13.25 1.87 -46.78
C GLU A 73 14.52 2.61 -47.22
N LEU A 74 14.36 3.70 -47.93
CA LEU A 74 15.45 4.61 -48.24
C LEU A 74 15.42 5.76 -47.24
N ASN A 75 16.45 5.84 -46.41
CA ASN A 75 16.51 6.89 -45.41
C ASN A 75 16.92 8.26 -45.99
N SER A 76 16.86 9.32 -45.22
CA SER A 76 17.22 10.68 -45.65
C SER A 76 18.69 10.85 -46.05
N ALA A 77 19.57 9.91 -45.70
CA ALA A 77 20.97 9.87 -46.12
C ALA A 77 21.19 9.14 -47.47
N GLY A 78 20.12 8.61 -48.06
CA GLY A 78 20.18 7.84 -49.29
C GLY A 78 20.63 6.38 -49.09
N GLU A 79 20.58 5.84 -47.89
CA GLU A 79 20.90 4.46 -47.58
C GLU A 79 19.65 3.59 -47.70
N LEU A 80 19.74 2.45 -48.33
CA LEU A 80 18.70 1.41 -48.30
C LEU A 80 18.83 0.63 -47.00
N VAL A 81 17.90 0.87 -46.09
CA VAL A 81 17.83 0.18 -44.78
C VAL A 81 16.94 -1.05 -44.92
N LEU A 82 17.55 -2.22 -44.74
CA LEU A 82 16.84 -3.50 -44.69
C LEU A 82 16.64 -3.90 -43.23
N THR A 83 15.41 -4.04 -42.80
CA THR A 83 15.08 -4.49 -41.46
C THR A 83 14.86 -6.00 -41.45
N LYS A 84 15.57 -6.70 -40.58
CA LYS A 84 15.36 -8.13 -40.31
C LYS A 84 14.28 -8.35 -39.28
N GLY A 85 13.58 -9.44 -39.38
CA GLY A 85 12.59 -9.92 -38.45
C GLY A 85 12.42 -11.43 -38.52
N HIS A 86 11.59 -11.97 -37.66
CA HIS A 86 11.24 -13.38 -37.70
C HIS A 86 10.02 -13.60 -38.60
N ILE A 87 9.91 -14.79 -39.20
CA ILE A 87 8.82 -15.12 -40.13
C ILE A 87 7.42 -15.01 -39.50
N TYR A 88 7.33 -15.12 -38.17
CA TYR A 88 6.09 -15.00 -37.40
C TYR A 88 5.97 -13.65 -36.70
N ASP A 89 6.69 -12.62 -37.13
CA ASP A 89 6.59 -11.28 -36.59
C ASP A 89 5.27 -10.60 -36.98
N SER A 90 4.97 -9.46 -36.30
CA SER A 90 3.72 -8.69 -36.47
C SER A 90 3.40 -8.24 -37.89
N ASN A 91 4.40 -8.27 -38.78
CA ASN A 91 4.24 -7.86 -40.19
C ASN A 91 3.58 -8.91 -41.09
N VAL A 92 3.47 -10.17 -40.62
CA VAL A 92 2.76 -11.23 -41.37
C VAL A 92 1.32 -11.24 -40.86
N ILE A 93 0.38 -10.74 -41.67
CA ILE A 93 -1.03 -10.62 -41.31
C ILE A 93 -1.80 -11.82 -41.92
N MET A 94 -2.70 -12.37 -41.09
CA MET A 94 -3.59 -13.45 -41.52
C MET A 94 -4.72 -12.89 -42.40
N GLU A 95 -4.94 -13.52 -43.58
CA GLU A 95 -5.92 -13.04 -44.54
C GLU A 95 -7.35 -13.52 -44.21
N ASP A 96 -7.47 -14.71 -43.59
CA ASP A 96 -8.74 -15.38 -43.32
C ASP A 96 -8.84 -15.93 -41.88
N ASP A 97 -10.06 -16.27 -41.47
CA ASP A 97 -10.33 -17.05 -40.28
C ASP A 97 -10.09 -18.55 -40.55
N TYR A 98 -9.66 -19.29 -39.53
CA TYR A 98 -9.33 -20.71 -39.68
C TYR A 98 -10.36 -21.57 -38.93
N THR A 99 -10.82 -22.62 -39.64
CA THR A 99 -11.75 -23.61 -39.07
C THR A 99 -10.98 -24.87 -38.72
N PHE A 100 -11.10 -25.26 -37.43
CA PHE A 100 -10.50 -26.49 -36.92
C PHE A 100 -11.57 -27.57 -36.73
N THR A 101 -11.28 -28.77 -37.19
CA THR A 101 -12.12 -29.97 -37.01
C THR A 101 -11.54 -30.94 -35.97
N VAL A 102 -10.30 -30.66 -35.53
CA VAL A 102 -9.62 -31.41 -34.45
C VAL A 102 -9.03 -30.40 -33.45
N PRO A 103 -8.90 -30.76 -32.18
CA PRO A 103 -8.32 -29.88 -31.18
C PRO A 103 -6.87 -29.52 -31.52
N VAL A 104 -6.53 -28.21 -31.46
CA VAL A 104 -5.18 -27.71 -31.68
C VAL A 104 -4.87 -26.65 -30.62
N GLY A 105 -3.82 -26.85 -29.84
CA GLY A 105 -3.44 -25.94 -28.79
C GLY A 105 -4.57 -25.69 -27.78
N THR A 106 -5.07 -24.44 -27.73
CA THR A 106 -6.17 -24.04 -26.85
C THR A 106 -7.56 -24.22 -27.47
N VAL A 107 -7.62 -24.58 -28.76
CA VAL A 107 -8.90 -24.72 -29.47
C VAL A 107 -9.56 -26.05 -29.11
N THR A 108 -10.76 -25.95 -28.52
CA THR A 108 -11.61 -27.11 -28.22
C THR A 108 -12.65 -27.27 -29.33
N ILE A 109 -12.92 -28.51 -29.73
CA ILE A 109 -13.90 -28.82 -30.77
C ILE A 109 -15.09 -29.49 -30.09
N PRO A 110 -16.32 -29.00 -30.29
CA PRO A 110 -17.53 -29.72 -29.87
C PRO A 110 -17.62 -31.10 -30.53
N SER A 111 -18.17 -32.08 -29.85
CA SER A 111 -18.34 -33.45 -30.39
C SER A 111 -19.08 -33.41 -31.72
N GLY A 112 -18.42 -33.89 -32.80
CA GLY A 112 -18.95 -33.90 -34.16
C GLY A 112 -19.04 -32.52 -34.86
N GLY A 113 -18.39 -31.51 -34.33
CA GLY A 113 -18.43 -30.14 -34.85
C GLY A 113 -17.08 -29.60 -35.34
N SER A 114 -17.04 -28.31 -35.53
CA SER A 114 -15.82 -27.51 -35.85
C SER A 114 -15.80 -26.24 -35.03
N THR A 115 -14.64 -25.65 -34.87
CA THR A 115 -14.47 -24.34 -34.24
C THR A 115 -13.76 -23.39 -35.17
N VAL A 116 -14.36 -22.21 -35.41
CA VAL A 116 -13.74 -21.13 -36.18
C VAL A 116 -12.93 -20.27 -35.20
N VAL A 117 -11.66 -20.11 -35.52
CA VAL A 117 -10.77 -19.19 -34.77
C VAL A 117 -10.58 -17.94 -35.58
N THR A 118 -11.02 -16.81 -35.02
CA THR A 118 -10.85 -15.51 -35.66
C THR A 118 -9.38 -15.16 -35.78
N ALA A 119 -8.88 -15.20 -36.98
CA ALA A 119 -7.49 -14.91 -37.33
C ALA A 119 -7.36 -13.73 -38.29
N LYS A 120 -8.37 -13.46 -39.10
CA LYS A 120 -8.37 -12.38 -40.10
C LYS A 120 -7.96 -11.04 -39.48
N ASN A 121 -6.99 -10.39 -40.16
CA ASN A 121 -6.37 -9.12 -39.74
C ASN A 121 -5.52 -9.19 -38.46
N LYS A 122 -5.26 -10.40 -37.92
CA LYS A 122 -4.29 -10.57 -36.83
C LYS A 122 -2.91 -10.88 -37.43
N SER A 123 -1.86 -10.47 -36.72
CA SER A 123 -0.52 -10.92 -37.03
C SER A 123 -0.38 -12.43 -36.81
N LEU A 124 0.50 -13.09 -37.56
CA LEU A 124 0.82 -14.50 -37.32
C LEU A 124 1.25 -14.75 -35.87
N LYS A 125 1.99 -13.83 -35.30
CA LYS A 125 2.41 -13.88 -33.87
C LYS A 125 1.22 -13.88 -32.91
N GLU A 126 0.26 -12.99 -33.10
CA GLU A 126 -0.97 -12.92 -32.26
C GLU A 126 -1.81 -14.19 -32.43
N PHE A 127 -1.94 -14.68 -33.68
CA PHE A 127 -2.66 -15.91 -33.96
C PHE A 127 -2.03 -17.12 -33.26
N LEU A 128 -0.72 -17.34 -33.45
CA LEU A 128 0.00 -18.44 -32.81
C LEU A 128 0.04 -18.32 -31.30
N SER A 129 0.22 -17.12 -30.78
CA SER A 129 0.16 -16.87 -29.32
C SER A 129 -1.21 -17.23 -28.72
N GLY A 130 -2.29 -16.96 -29.48
CA GLY A 130 -3.64 -17.38 -29.08
C GLY A 130 -3.83 -18.90 -29.12
N LEU A 131 -3.32 -19.58 -30.15
CA LEU A 131 -3.40 -21.04 -30.28
C LEU A 131 -2.60 -21.81 -29.23
N PHE A 132 -1.41 -21.31 -28.87
CA PHE A 132 -0.45 -21.98 -28.01
C PHE A 132 -0.22 -21.28 -26.69
N ALA A 133 -1.13 -20.36 -26.28
CA ALA A 133 -1.03 -19.69 -24.99
C ALA A 133 -0.98 -20.73 -23.85
N LYS A 134 0.04 -20.59 -23.01
CA LYS A 134 0.19 -21.47 -21.85
C LYS A 134 -0.97 -21.24 -20.86
N ALA A 135 -1.68 -22.31 -20.54
CA ALA A 135 -2.69 -22.27 -19.47
C ALA A 135 -2.03 -21.83 -18.15
N LYS A 136 -2.64 -20.86 -17.51
CA LYS A 136 -2.22 -20.37 -16.20
C LYS A 136 -3.41 -20.44 -15.25
N ASP A 137 -3.26 -21.22 -14.21
CA ASP A 137 -4.27 -21.33 -13.16
C ASP A 137 -4.58 -19.98 -12.52
N PRO A 138 -5.84 -19.79 -12.08
CA PRO A 138 -6.22 -18.57 -11.38
C PRO A 138 -5.54 -18.48 -10.01
N THR A 139 -5.14 -17.27 -9.62
CA THR A 139 -4.87 -16.97 -8.22
C THR A 139 -6.20 -16.93 -7.48
N VAL A 140 -6.24 -17.55 -6.29
CA VAL A 140 -7.41 -17.63 -5.42
C VAL A 140 -7.17 -16.79 -4.17
N ASN A 141 -8.03 -15.82 -3.93
CA ASN A 141 -8.11 -15.11 -2.66
C ASN A 141 -9.18 -15.77 -1.80
N ASN A 142 -8.78 -16.39 -0.71
CA ASN A 142 -9.69 -17.13 0.17
C ASN A 142 -10.65 -16.20 0.93
N PRO A 143 -11.83 -16.71 1.35
CA PRO A 143 -12.75 -15.99 2.22
C PRO A 143 -12.10 -15.57 3.52
N SER A 144 -12.52 -14.42 4.04
CA SER A 144 -12.09 -13.94 5.34
C SER A 144 -13.24 -13.25 6.09
N VAL A 145 -13.14 -13.23 7.42
CA VAL A 145 -14.12 -12.57 8.28
C VAL A 145 -13.37 -11.65 9.26
N SER A 146 -14.00 -10.54 9.63
CA SER A 146 -13.57 -9.70 10.72
C SER A 146 -14.78 -9.25 11.55
N ILE A 147 -14.55 -8.93 12.82
CA ILE A 147 -15.58 -8.41 13.73
C ILE A 147 -15.01 -7.22 14.49
N LYS A 148 -15.83 -6.19 14.64
CA LYS A 148 -15.47 -4.96 15.34
C LYS A 148 -16.52 -4.65 16.42
N LEU A 149 -16.08 -4.47 17.67
CA LEU A 149 -16.88 -3.86 18.70
C LEU A 149 -16.91 -2.34 18.50
N THR A 150 -18.10 -1.75 18.54
CA THR A 150 -18.29 -0.29 18.40
C THR A 150 -17.54 0.49 19.48
N ASN A 151 -17.51 -0.05 20.71
CA ASN A 151 -16.89 0.58 21.88
C ASN A 151 -15.55 -0.05 22.27
N ALA A 152 -14.84 -0.75 21.36
CA ALA A 152 -13.52 -1.30 21.65
C ALA A 152 -12.55 -0.23 22.19
N GLY A 153 -11.54 -0.69 22.95
CA GLY A 153 -10.52 0.13 23.56
C GLY A 153 -10.75 0.37 25.05
N ALA A 154 -9.88 1.19 25.62
CA ALA A 154 -9.88 1.47 27.05
C ALA A 154 -11.04 2.40 27.46
N LYS A 155 -11.72 2.06 28.54
CA LYS A 155 -12.84 2.81 29.13
C LYS A 155 -12.60 3.02 30.61
N GLU A 156 -13.13 4.10 31.18
CA GLU A 156 -13.03 4.32 32.64
C GLU A 156 -13.78 3.23 33.38
N VAL A 157 -13.16 2.69 34.43
CA VAL A 157 -13.77 1.72 35.34
C VAL A 157 -15.03 2.32 35.97
N GLY A 158 -16.12 1.54 35.97
CA GLY A 158 -17.45 1.95 36.42
C GLY A 158 -18.33 2.51 35.29
N SER A 159 -17.79 2.74 34.09
CA SER A 159 -18.63 3.09 32.95
C SER A 159 -19.36 1.86 32.38
N THR A 160 -20.54 2.08 31.83
CA THR A 160 -21.33 1.07 31.14
C THR A 160 -21.34 1.38 29.65
N VAL A 161 -20.94 0.42 28.82
CA VAL A 161 -20.85 0.57 27.38
C VAL A 161 -21.59 -0.55 26.64
N SER A 162 -22.14 -0.24 25.48
CA SER A 162 -22.79 -1.27 24.64
C SER A 162 -21.77 -2.23 24.06
N SER A 163 -22.11 -3.52 24.02
CA SER A 163 -21.37 -4.59 23.35
C SER A 163 -21.72 -4.72 21.86
N ALA A 164 -22.30 -3.68 21.24
CA ALA A 164 -22.66 -3.70 19.84
C ALA A 164 -21.45 -3.99 18.95
N TYR A 165 -21.66 -4.88 17.98
CA TYR A 165 -20.61 -5.31 17.03
C TYR A 165 -21.10 -5.26 15.59
N THR A 166 -20.12 -5.20 14.68
CA THR A 166 -20.32 -5.31 13.23
C THR A 166 -19.39 -6.38 12.69
N ILE A 167 -19.90 -7.25 11.82
CA ILE A 167 -19.17 -8.28 11.11
C ILE A 167 -18.93 -7.80 9.69
N THR A 168 -17.74 -8.04 9.17
CA THR A 168 -17.42 -7.85 7.75
C THR A 168 -16.94 -9.20 7.21
N PHE A 169 -17.61 -9.70 6.19
CA PHE A 169 -17.23 -10.92 5.50
C PHE A 169 -16.77 -10.59 4.08
N ASN A 170 -15.62 -11.11 3.69
CA ASN A 170 -15.12 -11.07 2.32
C ASN A 170 -15.29 -12.48 1.73
N PRO A 171 -16.09 -12.67 0.66
CA PRO A 171 -16.31 -13.97 0.06
C PRO A 171 -15.10 -14.53 -0.70
N GLY A 172 -13.99 -13.76 -0.77
CA GLY A 172 -12.85 -14.12 -1.61
C GLY A 172 -13.09 -13.78 -3.08
N SER A 173 -12.12 -14.11 -3.91
CA SER A 173 -12.18 -13.84 -5.35
C SER A 173 -11.28 -14.78 -6.14
N TYR A 174 -11.58 -14.91 -7.43
CA TYR A 174 -10.74 -15.58 -8.41
C TYR A 174 -10.12 -14.54 -9.36
N GLN A 175 -8.88 -14.78 -9.78
CA GLN A 175 -8.22 -13.92 -10.77
C GLN A 175 -8.92 -14.03 -12.13
N TYR A 176 -9.42 -15.23 -12.48
CA TYR A 176 -10.15 -15.49 -13.71
C TYR A 176 -11.40 -16.30 -13.43
N GLY A 177 -12.49 -16.01 -14.13
CA GLY A 177 -13.75 -16.73 -14.01
C GLY A 177 -14.86 -15.89 -13.38
N PRO A 178 -15.92 -16.55 -12.91
CA PRO A 178 -17.07 -15.89 -12.28
C PRO A 178 -16.72 -15.38 -10.88
N ASP A 179 -17.58 -14.53 -10.34
CA ASP A 179 -17.60 -14.23 -8.91
C ASP A 179 -17.77 -15.52 -8.09
N THR A 180 -17.24 -15.54 -6.89
CA THR A 180 -17.28 -16.76 -6.05
C THR A 180 -18.69 -17.21 -5.72
N GLY A 181 -19.64 -16.27 -5.59
CA GLY A 181 -21.01 -16.56 -5.17
C GLY A 181 -21.13 -17.07 -3.73
N ILE A 182 -20.05 -16.96 -2.95
CA ILE A 182 -19.99 -17.46 -1.58
C ILE A 182 -20.86 -16.61 -0.67
N THR A 183 -21.71 -17.28 0.12
CA THR A 183 -22.49 -16.72 1.21
C THR A 183 -22.02 -17.30 2.54
N ALA A 184 -22.30 -16.59 3.66
CA ALA A 184 -21.93 -17.05 4.98
C ALA A 184 -23.06 -16.83 6.00
N THR A 185 -23.09 -17.70 7.01
CA THR A 185 -23.83 -17.51 8.26
C THR A 185 -22.84 -17.32 9.41
N TYR A 186 -23.26 -16.65 10.47
CA TYR A 186 -22.39 -16.22 11.54
C TYR A 186 -22.87 -16.74 12.89
N VAL A 187 -21.98 -17.32 13.67
CA VAL A 187 -22.16 -17.59 15.10
C VAL A 187 -21.23 -16.65 15.85
N VAL A 188 -21.77 -15.86 16.76
CA VAL A 188 -21.00 -14.89 17.56
C VAL A 188 -21.09 -15.26 19.02
N THR A 189 -19.96 -15.18 19.74
CA THR A 189 -19.89 -15.41 21.18
C THR A 189 -19.06 -14.34 21.87
N ASP A 190 -19.44 -13.99 23.10
CA ASP A 190 -18.62 -13.16 24.00
C ASP A 190 -17.86 -14.01 25.05
N GLY A 191 -17.87 -15.32 24.89
CA GLY A 191 -17.28 -16.27 25.84
C GLY A 191 -18.23 -16.72 26.94
N THR A 192 -19.35 -16.03 27.15
CA THR A 192 -20.39 -16.35 28.15
C THR A 192 -21.70 -16.73 27.45
N SER A 193 -22.06 -15.95 26.46
CA SER A 193 -23.27 -16.12 25.64
C SER A 193 -22.89 -16.38 24.19
N THR A 194 -23.74 -17.13 23.48
CA THR A 194 -23.58 -17.38 22.05
C THR A 194 -24.87 -16.97 21.34
N ALA A 195 -24.74 -16.07 20.37
CA ALA A 195 -25.86 -15.72 19.52
C ALA A 195 -26.14 -16.87 18.55
N PRO A 196 -27.42 -17.18 18.24
CA PRO A 196 -27.76 -18.18 17.26
C PRO A 196 -27.19 -17.82 15.89
N SER A 197 -27.00 -18.83 15.01
CA SER A 197 -26.52 -18.62 13.66
C SER A 197 -27.46 -17.69 12.89
N VAL A 198 -26.91 -16.57 12.39
CA VAL A 198 -27.65 -15.51 11.68
C VAL A 198 -26.93 -15.12 10.39
N SER A 199 -27.68 -14.53 9.47
CA SER A 199 -27.11 -13.90 8.27
C SER A 199 -26.86 -12.40 8.46
N THR A 200 -27.29 -11.82 9.60
CA THR A 200 -27.10 -10.39 9.91
C THR A 200 -25.65 -10.12 10.33
N THR A 201 -25.13 -8.99 9.89
CA THR A 201 -23.75 -8.55 10.17
C THR A 201 -23.67 -7.59 11.37
N ILE A 202 -24.76 -7.30 12.05
CA ILE A 202 -24.85 -6.39 13.19
C ILE A 202 -25.56 -7.10 14.35
N GLY A 203 -25.05 -6.94 15.56
CA GLY A 203 -25.68 -7.50 16.76
C GLY A 203 -25.10 -6.90 18.04
N GLN A 204 -25.61 -7.36 19.19
CA GLN A 204 -25.11 -6.99 20.51
C GLN A 204 -25.48 -8.05 21.56
N PHE A 205 -24.68 -8.14 22.63
CA PHE A 205 -24.95 -8.97 23.82
C PHE A 205 -25.48 -8.18 25.02
N GLY A 206 -25.84 -6.88 24.81
CA GLY A 206 -26.28 -5.98 25.89
C GLY A 206 -25.22 -4.97 26.27
N SER A 207 -25.15 -4.66 27.58
CA SER A 207 -24.20 -3.69 28.10
C SER A 207 -23.11 -4.35 28.95
N VAL A 208 -21.90 -3.82 28.87
CA VAL A 208 -20.73 -4.24 29.64
C VAL A 208 -20.43 -3.17 30.67
N THR A 209 -20.48 -3.51 31.97
CA THR A 209 -19.94 -2.65 33.02
C THR A 209 -18.44 -2.89 33.11
N VAL A 210 -17.68 -1.82 32.94
CA VAL A 210 -16.20 -1.88 32.87
C VAL A 210 -15.64 -1.97 34.29
N THR A 211 -14.85 -2.98 34.55
CA THR A 211 -14.14 -3.21 35.82
C THR A 211 -12.62 -3.07 35.61
N ASP A 212 -11.84 -3.16 36.70
CA ASP A 212 -10.37 -3.15 36.63
C ASP A 212 -9.82 -4.34 35.86
N THR A 213 -10.56 -5.44 35.77
CA THR A 213 -10.16 -6.68 35.08
C THR A 213 -10.86 -6.91 33.73
N THR A 214 -11.69 -5.97 33.30
CA THR A 214 -12.43 -6.10 32.04
C THR A 214 -11.48 -6.28 30.87
N ASN A 215 -11.69 -7.39 30.14
CA ASN A 215 -11.06 -7.71 28.87
C ASN A 215 -12.12 -8.34 27.95
N TYR A 216 -13.17 -7.58 27.70
CA TYR A 216 -14.33 -8.06 26.95
C TYR A 216 -14.07 -8.06 25.46
N LYS A 217 -14.28 -9.21 24.82
CA LYS A 217 -14.15 -9.42 23.37
C LYS A 217 -15.35 -10.18 22.85
N VAL A 218 -15.60 -10.04 21.57
CA VAL A 218 -16.51 -10.91 20.84
C VAL A 218 -15.75 -11.66 19.76
N THR A 219 -16.13 -12.90 19.53
CA THR A 219 -15.57 -13.79 18.49
C THR A 219 -16.66 -14.21 17.55
N VAL A 220 -16.39 -14.13 16.25
CA VAL A 220 -17.28 -14.62 15.20
C VAL A 220 -16.70 -15.86 14.54
N THR A 221 -17.54 -16.86 14.27
CA THR A 221 -17.28 -17.97 13.36
C THR A 221 -18.23 -17.82 12.19
N ALA A 222 -17.66 -17.61 10.99
CA ALA A 222 -18.41 -17.54 9.73
C ALA A 222 -18.31 -18.88 9.03
N THR A 223 -19.43 -19.58 8.87
CA THR A 223 -19.54 -20.80 8.07
C THR A 223 -19.97 -20.39 6.66
N HIS A 224 -19.13 -20.65 5.67
CA HIS A 224 -19.37 -20.22 4.31
C HIS A 224 -19.59 -21.39 3.35
N THR A 225 -20.39 -21.14 2.31
CA THR A 225 -20.63 -22.07 1.22
C THR A 225 -19.38 -22.26 0.36
N GLU A 226 -19.41 -23.28 -0.49
CA GLU A 226 -18.41 -23.42 -1.55
C GLU A 226 -18.57 -22.32 -2.62
N GLY A 227 -17.49 -21.99 -3.32
CA GLY A 227 -17.48 -21.02 -4.41
C GLY A 227 -17.85 -21.66 -5.76
N ALA A 228 -18.13 -20.82 -6.74
CA ALA A 228 -18.22 -21.25 -8.14
C ALA A 228 -16.88 -21.84 -8.62
N ILE A 229 -16.91 -22.60 -9.72
CA ILE A 229 -15.66 -23.12 -10.32
C ILE A 229 -14.93 -21.98 -11.05
N PRO A 230 -13.68 -21.67 -10.68
CA PRO A 230 -12.89 -20.67 -11.38
C PRO A 230 -12.43 -21.16 -12.74
N LYS A 231 -12.00 -20.21 -13.58
CA LYS A 231 -11.42 -20.51 -14.89
C LYS A 231 -9.94 -20.12 -14.92
N ASN A 232 -9.19 -20.70 -15.82
CA ASN A 232 -7.84 -20.24 -16.13
C ASN A 232 -7.88 -19.02 -17.07
N ASN A 233 -6.71 -18.48 -17.42
CA ASN A 233 -6.57 -17.36 -18.37
C ASN A 233 -7.10 -17.65 -19.79
N LEU A 234 -7.43 -18.90 -20.10
CA LEU A 234 -7.98 -19.33 -21.37
C LEU A 234 -9.50 -19.62 -21.30
N GLY A 235 -10.13 -19.34 -20.16
CA GLY A 235 -11.54 -19.56 -19.94
C GLY A 235 -11.94 -21.00 -19.61
N ILE A 236 -10.97 -21.91 -19.44
CA ILE A 236 -11.19 -23.31 -19.10
C ILE A 236 -11.38 -23.44 -17.59
N GLU A 237 -12.37 -24.23 -17.17
CA GLU A 237 -12.64 -24.50 -15.76
C GLU A 237 -11.49 -25.21 -15.06
N VAL A 238 -11.21 -24.79 -13.82
CA VAL A 238 -10.16 -25.37 -12.97
C VAL A 238 -10.75 -25.79 -11.62
N PRO A 239 -11.46 -26.94 -11.55
CA PRO A 239 -12.14 -27.37 -10.34
C PRO A 239 -11.22 -27.49 -9.11
N ALA A 240 -9.96 -27.85 -9.32
CA ALA A 240 -8.97 -27.97 -8.25
C ALA A 240 -8.63 -26.63 -7.53
N LYS A 241 -9.02 -25.51 -8.12
CA LYS A 241 -8.86 -24.15 -7.54
C LYS A 241 -10.16 -23.59 -6.96
N LYS A 242 -11.23 -24.35 -6.95
CA LYS A 242 -12.50 -23.97 -6.34
C LYS A 242 -12.32 -23.75 -4.84
N ILE A 243 -12.87 -22.67 -4.31
CA ILE A 243 -12.95 -22.45 -2.87
C ILE A 243 -13.98 -23.45 -2.31
N VAL A 244 -13.53 -24.32 -1.42
CA VAL A 244 -14.39 -25.28 -0.74
C VAL A 244 -15.14 -24.64 0.42
N ALA A 245 -16.30 -25.17 0.79
CA ALA A 245 -17.02 -24.75 1.99
C ALA A 245 -16.15 -24.90 3.24
N GLY A 246 -16.34 -24.03 4.21
CA GLY A 246 -15.52 -24.06 5.42
C GLY A 246 -15.86 -22.96 6.42
N GLU A 247 -15.00 -22.81 7.40
CA GLU A 247 -15.18 -21.84 8.46
C GLU A 247 -14.01 -20.85 8.54
N LYS A 248 -14.33 -19.63 8.97
CA LYS A 248 -13.38 -18.55 9.28
C LYS A 248 -13.75 -17.94 10.62
N THR A 249 -12.75 -17.76 11.49
CA THR A 249 -12.96 -17.20 12.82
C THR A 249 -12.14 -15.92 12.99
N ALA A 250 -12.72 -14.93 13.67
CA ALA A 250 -12.06 -13.71 14.04
C ALA A 250 -12.55 -13.20 15.39
N SER A 251 -11.68 -12.49 16.12
CA SER A 251 -12.02 -11.83 17.39
C SER A 251 -11.85 -10.33 17.29
N SER A 252 -12.69 -9.58 17.97
CA SER A 252 -12.60 -8.12 18.06
C SER A 252 -11.42 -7.67 18.91
N SER A 253 -11.05 -6.40 18.80
CA SER A 253 -10.30 -5.71 19.85
C SER A 253 -11.12 -5.68 21.14
N ALA A 254 -10.45 -5.67 22.30
CA ALA A 254 -11.11 -5.71 23.59
C ALA A 254 -11.65 -4.35 24.03
N ILE A 255 -12.70 -4.38 24.86
CA ILE A 255 -13.01 -3.32 25.81
C ILE A 255 -12.18 -3.62 27.05
N THR A 256 -11.40 -2.66 27.53
CA THR A 256 -10.56 -2.78 28.74
C THR A 256 -10.83 -1.66 29.72
N GLY A 257 -10.60 -1.93 31.02
CA GLY A 257 -10.74 -0.93 32.05
C GLY A 257 -9.48 -0.12 32.33
N TYR A 258 -9.64 1.17 32.66
CA TYR A 258 -8.60 1.98 33.25
C TYR A 258 -9.17 2.88 34.34
N ARG A 259 -8.32 3.27 35.29
CA ARG A 259 -8.67 4.31 36.27
C ARG A 259 -8.01 5.63 35.88
N ASN A 260 -8.78 6.71 35.91
CA ASN A 260 -8.25 8.05 35.61
C ASN A 260 -7.25 8.48 36.67
N SER A 261 -6.29 9.30 36.29
CA SER A 261 -5.54 10.17 37.18
C SER A 261 -6.15 11.57 37.14
N PHE A 262 -6.12 12.27 38.26
CA PHE A 262 -6.76 13.57 38.41
C PHE A 262 -5.78 14.59 38.99
N TRP A 263 -5.91 15.86 38.56
CA TRP A 263 -5.08 16.94 39.07
C TRP A 263 -5.74 18.30 38.88
N GLY A 264 -5.36 19.26 39.73
CA GLY A 264 -5.83 20.65 39.64
C GLY A 264 -5.97 21.32 40.97
N GLY A 265 -6.37 22.59 40.95
CA GLY A 265 -6.63 23.40 42.12
C GLY A 265 -8.05 23.27 42.64
N VAL A 266 -8.25 23.51 43.97
CA VAL A 266 -9.55 23.57 44.62
C VAL A 266 -9.63 24.77 45.55
N LYS A 267 -10.85 25.29 45.74
CA LYS A 267 -11.12 26.49 46.56
C LYS A 267 -11.06 26.26 48.08
N SER A 268 -11.12 24.99 48.51
CA SER A 268 -11.08 24.64 49.94
C SER A 268 -9.85 23.79 50.24
N LYS A 269 -9.21 24.04 51.38
CA LYS A 269 -8.11 23.22 51.93
C LYS A 269 -8.53 22.47 53.21
N GLU A 270 -9.82 22.48 53.54
CA GLU A 270 -10.29 21.81 54.76
C GLU A 270 -10.27 20.30 54.61
N GLY A 271 -9.75 19.62 55.61
CA GLY A 271 -9.70 18.16 55.70
C GLY A 271 -8.87 17.46 54.64
N THR A 272 -8.96 16.14 54.68
CA THR A 272 -8.33 15.26 53.68
C THR A 272 -9.10 15.30 52.37
N PRO A 273 -8.44 15.36 51.20
CA PRO A 273 -9.13 15.26 49.92
C PRO A 273 -9.96 13.99 49.81
N THR A 274 -11.27 14.15 49.53
CA THR A 274 -12.19 13.02 49.38
C THR A 274 -12.24 12.51 47.92
N SER A 275 -12.80 11.31 47.69
CA SER A 275 -13.07 10.79 46.36
C SER A 275 -13.80 11.80 45.46
N ALA A 276 -14.84 12.45 45.99
CA ALA A 276 -15.65 13.44 45.25
C ALA A 276 -14.80 14.66 44.82
N VAL A 277 -13.97 15.19 45.76
CA VAL A 277 -13.05 16.31 45.46
C VAL A 277 -12.05 15.92 44.38
N ILE A 278 -11.43 14.75 44.51
CA ILE A 278 -10.42 14.26 43.55
C ILE A 278 -11.05 14.08 42.16
N ARG A 279 -12.21 13.45 42.05
CA ARG A 279 -12.90 13.25 40.79
C ARG A 279 -13.43 14.54 40.15
N GLY A 280 -13.65 15.58 40.96
CA GLY A 280 -14.05 16.91 40.51
C GLY A 280 -12.92 17.79 39.98
N LEU A 281 -11.66 17.36 40.07
CA LEU A 281 -10.52 18.13 39.57
C LEU A 281 -10.60 18.35 38.04
N ALA A 282 -10.19 19.52 37.62
CA ALA A 282 -10.29 19.94 36.20
C ALA A 282 -9.41 19.12 35.26
N GLY A 283 -8.21 18.73 35.69
CA GLY A 283 -7.29 17.92 34.94
C GLY A 283 -7.51 16.43 35.14
N LYS A 284 -7.51 15.64 34.03
CA LYS A 284 -7.58 14.18 34.08
C LYS A 284 -6.86 13.56 32.88
N LYS A 285 -6.31 12.36 33.05
CA LYS A 285 -5.59 11.65 32.01
C LYS A 285 -6.48 11.18 30.85
N GLY A 286 -7.67 10.66 31.12
CA GLY A 286 -8.53 10.04 30.12
C GLY A 286 -7.99 8.70 29.59
N GLY A 287 -7.21 7.96 30.40
CA GLY A 287 -6.61 6.67 30.08
C GLY A 287 -5.72 6.17 31.20
N ALA A 288 -5.21 4.96 31.08
CA ALA A 288 -4.22 4.41 32.03
C ALA A 288 -2.98 5.30 32.11
N ILE A 289 -2.46 5.48 33.32
CA ILE A 289 -1.22 6.22 33.54
C ILE A 289 -0.05 5.23 33.68
N ALA A 290 1.08 5.58 33.11
CA ALA A 290 2.30 4.77 33.15
C ALA A 290 3.48 5.58 33.69
N ALA A 291 4.54 4.90 34.11
CA ALA A 291 5.79 5.54 34.48
C ALA A 291 6.31 6.41 33.32
N GLY A 292 6.89 7.56 33.66
CA GLY A 292 7.33 8.55 32.69
C GLY A 292 6.23 9.42 32.09
N ASN A 293 4.93 9.15 32.37
CA ASN A 293 3.87 10.07 31.98
C ASN A 293 3.99 11.37 32.80
N THR A 294 3.64 12.47 32.17
CA THR A 294 3.65 13.80 32.77
C THR A 294 2.26 14.43 32.75
N GLY A 295 2.05 15.43 33.58
CA GLY A 295 0.85 16.27 33.58
C GLY A 295 1.13 17.62 34.21
N ASP A 296 0.21 18.55 33.98
CA ASP A 296 0.29 19.91 34.49
C ASP A 296 -0.93 20.18 35.40
N ALA A 297 -0.73 20.21 36.70
CA ALA A 297 -1.74 20.59 37.64
C ALA A 297 -1.86 22.13 37.70
N GLN A 298 -3.01 22.65 37.29
CA GLN A 298 -3.28 24.07 37.20
C GLN A 298 -3.96 24.54 38.49
N GLU A 299 -3.43 25.60 39.10
CA GLU A 299 -4.14 26.40 40.12
C GLU A 299 -4.68 27.66 39.48
N SER A 300 -5.89 27.99 39.75
CA SER A 300 -6.57 29.23 39.35
C SER A 300 -6.59 30.25 40.49
N VAL A 301 -6.85 31.52 40.15
CA VAL A 301 -7.05 32.56 41.17
C VAL A 301 -8.15 32.12 42.15
N GLY A 302 -7.85 32.24 43.45
CA GLY A 302 -8.72 31.83 44.51
C GLY A 302 -8.60 30.38 44.96
N ASP A 303 -7.74 29.56 44.36
CA ASP A 303 -7.49 28.20 44.83
C ASP A 303 -6.67 28.20 46.12
N MET A 304 -7.08 27.33 47.05
CA MET A 304 -6.46 27.17 48.37
C MET A 304 -5.58 25.93 48.46
N ARG A 305 -5.73 25.01 47.52
CA ARG A 305 -5.01 23.72 47.47
C ARG A 305 -4.84 23.27 46.06
N VAL A 306 -3.69 22.71 45.72
CA VAL A 306 -3.47 21.91 44.50
C VAL A 306 -3.37 20.43 44.86
N ILE A 307 -3.94 19.57 44.02
CA ILE A 307 -4.00 18.11 44.21
C ILE A 307 -3.54 17.41 42.96
N ILE A 308 -2.73 16.34 43.10
CA ILE A 308 -2.37 15.39 42.07
C ILE A 308 -2.68 13.99 42.60
N ALA A 309 -3.52 13.22 41.93
CA ALA A 309 -3.96 11.90 42.35
C ALA A 309 -3.75 10.88 41.25
N VAL A 310 -2.97 9.83 41.51
CA VAL A 310 -2.67 8.75 40.60
C VAL A 310 -3.07 7.39 41.18
N PRO A 311 -3.66 6.48 40.38
CA PRO A 311 -4.03 5.14 40.86
C PRO A 311 -2.83 4.38 41.38
N ALA A 312 -2.88 3.77 42.56
CA ALA A 312 -1.85 2.86 43.03
C ALA A 312 -1.71 1.64 42.10
N PRO A 313 -0.50 1.09 41.92
CA PRO A 313 0.74 1.40 42.63
C PRO A 313 1.56 2.60 42.06
N ARG A 314 1.04 3.34 41.08
CA ARG A 314 1.77 4.48 40.52
C ARG A 314 1.98 5.57 41.57
N THR A 315 3.18 6.18 41.53
CA THR A 315 3.57 7.30 42.40
C THR A 315 4.05 8.48 41.55
N ILE A 316 4.24 9.62 42.20
CA ILE A 316 4.89 10.80 41.59
C ILE A 316 6.34 10.85 42.08
N ASN A 317 7.30 11.10 41.20
CA ASN A 317 8.73 11.22 41.52
C ASN A 317 9.28 12.64 41.34
N SER A 318 8.57 13.52 40.66
CA SER A 318 8.97 14.92 40.49
C SER A 318 7.73 15.81 40.38
N ILE A 319 7.74 16.95 41.06
CA ILE A 319 6.78 18.04 40.88
C ILE A 319 7.56 19.34 40.82
N LYS A 320 7.43 20.06 39.69
CA LYS A 320 8.14 21.31 39.45
C LYS A 320 7.20 22.50 39.43
N ASP A 321 7.60 23.60 40.04
CA ASP A 321 6.90 24.87 39.93
C ASP A 321 7.28 25.55 38.57
N VAL A 322 6.38 25.48 37.61
CA VAL A 322 6.62 26.02 36.24
C VAL A 322 6.80 27.55 36.28
N ASN A 323 6.06 28.24 37.15
CA ASN A 323 6.16 29.69 37.29
C ASN A 323 7.36 30.12 38.17
N GLY A 324 7.90 29.18 38.96
CA GLY A 324 9.09 29.34 39.81
C GLY A 324 10.35 28.80 39.12
N LEU A 325 10.58 29.11 37.84
CA LEU A 325 11.75 28.70 37.05
C LEU A 325 11.94 27.18 36.95
N ASN A 326 10.86 26.42 36.94
CA ASN A 326 10.86 24.94 36.96
C ASN A 326 11.62 24.33 38.15
N ALA A 327 11.64 25.03 39.29
CA ALA A 327 12.28 24.53 40.50
C ALA A 327 11.56 23.26 40.99
N GLU A 328 12.34 22.28 41.48
CA GLU A 328 11.78 21.08 42.10
C GLU A 328 11.05 21.45 43.40
N ALA A 329 9.80 21.04 43.51
CA ALA A 329 8.90 21.37 44.62
C ALA A 329 8.25 20.13 45.27
N PHE A 330 8.69 18.93 44.91
CA PHE A 330 8.11 17.68 45.38
C PHE A 330 8.00 17.59 46.90
N SER A 331 9.02 18.05 47.63
CA SER A 331 9.05 18.07 49.10
C SER A 331 8.02 19.02 49.74
N ALA A 332 7.45 19.94 48.97
CA ALA A 332 6.39 20.83 49.47
C ALA A 332 4.98 20.21 49.40
N PHE A 333 4.88 19.03 48.80
CA PHE A 333 3.61 18.29 48.71
C PHE A 333 3.52 17.23 49.79
N THR A 334 2.36 17.19 50.43
CA THR A 334 2.00 16.11 51.38
C THR A 334 1.50 14.92 50.58
N HIS A 335 2.04 13.72 50.85
CA HIS A 335 1.60 12.47 50.27
C HIS A 335 0.68 11.72 51.20
N ILE A 336 -0.46 11.28 50.71
CA ILE A 336 -1.43 10.42 51.43
C ILE A 336 -2.00 9.37 50.51
N THR A 337 -2.70 8.39 51.07
CA THR A 337 -3.47 7.40 50.31
C THR A 337 -4.95 7.65 50.49
N VAL A 338 -5.71 7.71 49.42
CA VAL A 338 -7.16 7.93 49.41
C VAL A 338 -7.84 6.88 48.54
N ASN A 339 -8.95 6.32 48.99
CA ASN A 339 -9.78 5.46 48.14
C ASN A 339 -10.65 6.31 47.22
N VAL A 340 -10.47 6.20 45.90
CA VAL A 340 -11.20 6.96 44.89
C VAL A 340 -12.09 6.02 44.08
N GLU A 341 -13.36 6.38 43.97
CA GLU A 341 -14.36 5.63 43.19
C GLU A 341 -14.04 5.67 41.67
N GLY A 342 -14.53 4.65 40.94
CA GLY A 342 -14.62 4.68 39.49
C GLY A 342 -15.74 5.61 39.01
N ALA A 343 -16.03 5.58 37.71
CA ALA A 343 -17.21 6.26 37.17
C ALA A 343 -18.50 5.72 37.82
N ASN A 344 -19.56 6.52 37.88
CA ASN A 344 -20.85 6.13 38.43
C ASN A 344 -20.76 5.53 39.85
N SER A 345 -19.89 6.07 40.69
CA SER A 345 -19.63 5.58 42.05
C SER A 345 -19.24 4.11 42.14
N TYR A 346 -18.59 3.60 41.08
CA TYR A 346 -18.10 2.23 41.06
C TYR A 346 -17.00 2.04 42.14
N GLU A 347 -16.81 0.80 42.55
CA GLU A 347 -15.89 0.35 43.59
C GLU A 347 -14.61 1.21 43.73
N ALA A 348 -14.40 1.76 44.92
CA ALA A 348 -13.25 2.60 45.18
C ALA A 348 -11.94 1.81 45.25
N LYS A 349 -10.86 2.40 44.74
CA LYS A 349 -9.49 1.86 44.79
C LYS A 349 -8.52 2.89 45.35
N SER A 350 -7.43 2.39 45.88
CA SER A 350 -6.36 3.19 46.46
C SER A 350 -5.68 4.08 45.42
N TYR A 351 -5.51 5.34 45.74
CA TYR A 351 -4.77 6.34 45.01
C TYR A 351 -3.65 6.92 45.86
N ASN A 352 -2.51 7.16 45.27
CA ASN A 352 -1.48 8.02 45.81
C ASN A 352 -1.82 9.47 45.49
N VAL A 353 -2.06 10.25 46.50
CA VAL A 353 -2.55 11.64 46.44
C VAL A 353 -1.48 12.56 47.00
N TYR A 354 -1.05 13.49 46.19
CA TYR A 354 -0.09 14.54 46.56
C TYR A 354 -0.83 15.86 46.54
N TYR A 355 -0.76 16.61 47.63
CA TYR A 355 -1.40 17.91 47.70
C TYR A 355 -0.53 18.93 48.42
N LYS A 356 -0.71 20.18 48.05
CA LYS A 356 -0.05 21.32 48.68
C LYS A 356 -1.11 22.38 49.03
N ASP A 357 -1.15 22.76 50.31
CA ASP A 357 -1.98 23.84 50.79
C ASP A 357 -1.29 25.19 50.63
N ASN A 358 -2.02 26.16 50.14
CA ASN A 358 -1.59 27.55 50.12
C ASN A 358 -1.96 28.24 51.45
N ALA A 359 -1.10 29.12 51.96
CA ALA A 359 -1.38 29.89 53.17
C ALA A 359 -2.65 30.74 52.97
N GLU A 360 -2.76 31.37 51.81
CA GLU A 360 -3.89 32.17 51.36
C GLU A 360 -4.34 31.71 49.96
N ALA A 361 -5.53 32.17 49.55
CA ALA A 361 -6.02 31.89 48.19
C ALA A 361 -5.06 32.43 47.12
N CYS A 362 -4.79 31.65 46.08
CA CYS A 362 -3.95 32.08 44.99
C CYS A 362 -4.41 33.41 44.40
N ASN A 363 -3.52 34.38 44.30
CA ASN A 363 -3.79 35.68 43.70
C ASN A 363 -3.49 35.72 42.21
N LYS A 364 -2.79 34.71 41.69
CA LYS A 364 -2.49 34.48 40.27
C LYS A 364 -2.51 32.98 39.97
N ALA A 365 -2.78 32.62 38.69
CA ALA A 365 -2.70 31.23 38.26
C ALA A 365 -1.26 30.70 38.42
N ASN A 366 -1.14 29.44 38.85
CA ASN A 366 0.12 28.73 38.95
C ASN A 366 0.01 27.35 38.26
N LYS A 367 1.14 26.77 37.88
CA LYS A 367 1.23 25.49 37.19
C LYS A 367 2.31 24.61 37.81
N TRP A 368 1.93 23.38 38.08
CA TRP A 368 2.78 22.36 38.69
C TRP A 368 2.96 21.22 37.71
N HIS A 369 4.16 21.11 37.13
CA HIS A 369 4.51 20.00 36.21
C HIS A 369 4.92 18.78 37.03
N PHE A 370 4.26 17.65 36.81
CA PHE A 370 4.60 16.41 37.53
C PHE A 370 4.98 15.28 36.60
N THR A 371 5.80 14.35 37.13
CA THR A 371 6.20 13.12 36.45
C THR A 371 5.85 11.91 37.29
N VAL A 372 5.28 10.88 36.67
CA VAL A 372 4.85 9.62 37.28
C VAL A 372 5.99 8.62 37.30
N ALA A 373 6.17 7.91 38.41
CA ALA A 373 7.10 6.78 38.58
C ALA A 373 6.43 5.45 38.28
#